data_ff3d429ff8955ea2936f7e97c318710d
#
_entry.id   ff3d429ff8955ea2936f7e97c318710d
#
_cell.length_a   1.000
_cell.length_b   1.000
_cell.length_c   1.000
_cell.angle_alpha   90.00
_cell.angle_beta   90.00
_cell.angle_gamma   90.00
#
_symmetry.space_group_name_H-M   'P 1'
#
loop_
_entity.id
_entity.type
_entity.pdbx_description
1 polymer ?
#
loop_
_entity_poly.entity_id
_entity_poly.type
_entity_poly.pdbx_seq_one_letter_code
_entity_poly.pdbx_strand_id
1 'polypeptide(L)'
;MQKRIITNTITINAPAEKVWDALVNPAQTKQYMFGCETVSDWKVGSELLWKGEYEGQEMVFVKGNIIDIQPEKFLAYTTIDPHSDIDDTSENYLKVTYELMPQNGHTILTVTQGDYNTVAEGERRYQEAYNNGEGWNPILVQIKQLVEQA
;
A
#
# COMPACT_ATOMS: atom_id res chain seq x y z
N MET A 1 3.62 -21.34 14.21
CA MET A 1 3.28 -19.98 14.62
C MET A 1 2.36 -19.35 13.61
N GLN A 2 1.27 -18.74 14.05
CA GLN A 2 0.36 -18.07 13.13
C GLN A 2 1.01 -16.84 12.55
N LYS A 3 0.76 -16.59 11.27
CA LYS A 3 1.23 -15.37 10.63
C LYS A 3 0.45 -14.16 11.16
N ARG A 4 1.14 -13.02 11.24
CA ARG A 4 0.49 -11.75 11.61
C ARG A 4 0.39 -10.88 10.37
N ILE A 5 -0.74 -11.01 9.70
CA ILE A 5 -0.99 -10.26 8.46
C ILE A 5 -2.26 -9.44 8.65
N ILE A 6 -2.17 -8.16 8.33
CA ILE A 6 -3.33 -7.28 8.31
C ILE A 6 -3.99 -7.46 6.95
N THR A 7 -5.31 -7.71 6.96
CA THR A 7 -6.09 -7.91 5.74
C THR A 7 -7.34 -7.06 5.81
N ASN A 8 -7.57 -6.25 4.79
CA ASN A 8 -8.79 -5.45 4.67
C ASN A 8 -9.32 -5.56 3.25
N THR A 9 -10.64 -5.53 3.13
CA THR A 9 -11.32 -5.66 1.84
C THR A 9 -12.40 -4.58 1.73
N ILE A 10 -12.55 -4.01 0.54
CA ILE A 10 -13.61 -3.03 0.27
C ILE A 10 -14.14 -3.25 -1.15
N THR A 11 -15.45 -3.02 -1.33
CA THR A 11 -16.07 -3.04 -2.65
C THR A 11 -16.15 -1.61 -3.17
N ILE A 12 -15.59 -1.39 -4.36
CA ILE A 12 -15.57 -0.07 -5.01
C ILE A 12 -16.45 -0.13 -6.26
N ASN A 13 -17.39 0.81 -6.36
CA ASN A 13 -18.33 0.87 -7.46
C ASN A 13 -17.69 1.54 -8.68
N ALA A 14 -16.69 0.85 -9.26
CA ALA A 14 -15.97 1.32 -10.43
C ALA A 14 -15.21 0.13 -11.05
N PRO A 15 -14.87 0.21 -12.34
CA PRO A 15 -14.12 -0.87 -12.99
C PRO A 15 -12.68 -0.94 -12.47
N ALA A 16 -12.06 -2.12 -12.60
CA ALA A 16 -10.71 -2.37 -12.12
C ALA A 16 -9.68 -1.39 -12.68
N GLU A 17 -9.86 -0.94 -13.92
CA GLU A 17 -8.99 0.05 -14.55
C GLU A 17 -8.90 1.34 -13.72
N LYS A 18 -10.03 1.83 -13.24
CA LYS A 18 -10.07 3.07 -12.43
C LYS A 18 -9.48 2.84 -11.04
N VAL A 19 -9.75 1.70 -10.45
CA VAL A 19 -9.20 1.35 -9.14
C VAL A 19 -7.68 1.23 -9.24
N TRP A 20 -7.20 0.55 -10.28
CA TRP A 20 -5.77 0.39 -10.53
C TRP A 20 -5.08 1.74 -10.68
N ASP A 21 -5.68 2.65 -11.45
CA ASP A 21 -5.12 3.99 -11.63
C ASP A 21 -4.95 4.71 -10.29
N ALA A 22 -5.94 4.58 -9.40
CA ALA A 22 -5.86 5.19 -8.07
C ALA A 22 -4.71 4.61 -7.24
N LEU A 23 -4.34 3.35 -7.46
CA LEU A 23 -3.28 2.69 -6.70
C LEU A 23 -1.87 3.04 -7.18
N VAL A 24 -1.70 3.33 -8.47
CA VAL A 24 -0.36 3.51 -9.06
C VAL A 24 -0.08 4.93 -9.57
N ASN A 25 -1.10 5.68 -9.93
CA ASN A 25 -0.91 7.03 -10.47
C ASN A 25 -0.57 8.00 -9.34
N PRO A 26 0.61 8.67 -9.39
CA PRO A 26 1.02 9.56 -8.30
C PRO A 26 0.05 10.72 -8.06
N ALA A 27 -0.62 11.23 -9.09
CA ALA A 27 -1.63 12.28 -8.93
C ALA A 27 -2.83 11.79 -8.10
N GLN A 28 -3.07 10.49 -8.10
CA GLN A 28 -4.13 9.87 -7.31
C GLN A 28 -3.64 9.51 -5.90
N THR A 29 -2.46 8.88 -5.79
CA THR A 29 -1.95 8.42 -4.49
C THR A 29 -1.75 9.56 -3.50
N LYS A 30 -1.33 10.74 -3.98
CA LYS A 30 -1.13 11.87 -3.07
C LYS A 30 -2.42 12.35 -2.41
N GLN A 31 -3.58 12.02 -2.96
CA GLN A 31 -4.87 12.46 -2.42
C GLN A 31 -5.33 11.61 -1.23
N TYR A 32 -4.83 10.39 -1.07
CA TYR A 32 -5.26 9.52 0.04
C TYR A 32 -4.11 8.95 0.86
N MET A 33 -2.87 9.10 0.41
CA MET A 33 -1.71 8.54 1.11
C MET A 33 -0.84 9.66 1.68
N PHE A 34 -1.46 10.50 2.52
CA PHE A 34 -0.76 11.53 3.29
C PHE A 34 0.08 12.48 2.42
N GLY A 35 -0.39 12.76 1.21
CA GLY A 35 0.31 13.64 0.28
C GLY A 35 1.44 12.98 -0.48
N CYS A 36 1.61 11.66 -0.36
CA CYS A 36 2.71 10.97 -1.01
C CYS A 36 2.38 10.57 -2.44
N GLU A 37 3.34 10.82 -3.33
CA GLU A 37 3.27 10.40 -4.72
C GLU A 37 4.12 9.16 -4.92
N THR A 38 3.60 8.17 -5.65
CA THR A 38 4.36 6.97 -5.99
C THR A 38 5.34 7.27 -7.13
N VAL A 39 6.56 6.73 -7.00
CA VAL A 39 7.59 6.84 -8.06
C VAL A 39 8.16 5.44 -8.29
N SER A 40 7.97 4.91 -9.50
CA SER A 40 8.44 3.57 -9.86
C SER A 40 8.42 3.39 -11.37
N ASP A 41 9.23 2.45 -11.85
CA ASP A 41 9.16 1.99 -13.24
C ASP A 41 8.08 0.92 -13.43
N TRP A 42 7.46 0.48 -12.33
CA TRP A 42 6.35 -0.48 -12.32
C TRP A 42 6.70 -1.80 -13.01
N LYS A 43 7.88 -2.32 -12.72
CA LYS A 43 8.35 -3.62 -13.19
C LYS A 43 8.86 -4.43 -12.01
N VAL A 44 8.78 -5.76 -12.11
CA VAL A 44 9.32 -6.63 -11.06
C VAL A 44 10.80 -6.28 -10.83
N GLY A 45 11.14 -6.06 -9.55
CA GLY A 45 12.48 -5.69 -9.14
C GLY A 45 12.74 -4.20 -9.10
N SER A 46 11.88 -3.37 -9.72
CA SER A 46 12.10 -1.93 -9.70
C SER A 46 11.77 -1.34 -8.33
N GLU A 47 12.40 -0.23 -8.04
CA GLU A 47 12.17 0.51 -6.81
C GLU A 47 10.79 1.13 -6.81
N LEU A 48 10.15 1.19 -5.64
CA LEU A 48 8.92 1.94 -5.43
C LEU A 48 9.15 2.90 -4.27
N LEU A 49 9.01 4.19 -4.55
CA LEU A 49 9.18 5.24 -3.57
C LEU A 49 7.85 5.95 -3.34
N TRP A 50 7.60 6.30 -2.07
CA TRP A 50 6.47 7.13 -1.68
C TRP A 50 7.04 8.47 -1.24
N LYS A 51 6.95 9.47 -2.11
CA LYS A 51 7.55 10.79 -1.88
C LYS A 51 6.50 11.83 -1.52
N GLY A 52 6.80 12.62 -0.51
CA GLY A 52 5.94 13.72 -0.10
C GLY A 52 6.77 14.90 0.38
N GLU A 53 6.11 15.89 0.95
CA GLU A 53 6.79 17.06 1.50
C GLU A 53 6.66 17.10 3.01
N TYR A 54 7.75 17.49 3.68
CA TYR A 54 7.78 17.73 5.10
C TYR A 54 8.56 19.02 5.34
N GLU A 55 7.91 20.01 5.96
CA GLU A 55 8.49 21.32 6.21
C GLU A 55 9.08 21.96 4.94
N GLY A 56 8.36 21.82 3.82
CA GLY A 56 8.73 22.41 2.54
C GLY A 56 9.81 21.65 1.77
N GLN A 57 10.26 20.50 2.27
CA GLN A 57 11.28 19.69 1.59
C GLN A 57 10.71 18.36 1.14
N GLU A 58 11.09 17.96 -0.07
CA GLU A 58 10.70 16.64 -0.58
C GLU A 58 11.43 15.56 0.18
N MET A 59 10.69 14.53 0.60
CA MET A 59 11.23 13.40 1.34
C MET A 59 10.64 12.08 0.84
N VAL A 60 11.43 11.01 0.97
CA VAL A 60 10.94 9.66 0.77
C VAL A 60 10.41 9.16 2.12
N PHE A 61 9.10 9.02 2.25
CA PHE A 61 8.48 8.55 3.49
C PHE A 61 8.50 7.04 3.62
N VAL A 62 8.37 6.33 2.50
CA VAL A 62 8.38 4.87 2.44
C VAL A 62 9.08 4.44 1.17
N LYS A 63 9.82 3.34 1.22
CA LYS A 63 10.49 2.79 0.04
C LYS A 63 10.43 1.28 0.05
N GLY A 64 10.62 0.69 -1.12
CA GLY A 64 10.67 -0.76 -1.29
C GLY A 64 10.86 -1.11 -2.75
N ASN A 65 10.47 -2.32 -3.10
CA ASN A 65 10.63 -2.85 -4.45
C ASN A 65 9.38 -3.60 -4.89
N ILE A 66 9.13 -3.58 -6.18
CA ILE A 66 8.03 -4.34 -6.77
C ILE A 66 8.40 -5.82 -6.77
N ILE A 67 7.56 -6.67 -6.18
CA ILE A 67 7.76 -8.11 -6.15
C ILE A 67 7.01 -8.78 -7.31
N ASP A 68 5.79 -8.34 -7.57
CA ASP A 68 4.96 -8.86 -8.62
C ASP A 68 3.99 -7.78 -9.06
N ILE A 69 3.68 -7.75 -10.36
CA ILE A 69 2.73 -6.78 -10.89
C ILE A 69 1.97 -7.39 -12.06
N GLN A 70 0.64 -7.35 -11.97
CA GLN A 70 -0.27 -7.76 -13.01
C GLN A 70 -1.30 -6.65 -13.14
N PRO A 71 -1.15 -5.75 -14.12
CA PRO A 71 -2.00 -4.55 -14.21
C PRO A 71 -3.48 -4.87 -14.10
N GLU A 72 -4.17 -4.09 -13.26
CA GLU A 72 -5.60 -4.20 -12.98
C GLU A 72 -6.03 -5.46 -12.22
N LYS A 73 -5.06 -6.29 -11.80
CA LYS A 73 -5.36 -7.54 -11.09
C LYS A 73 -4.62 -7.67 -9.77
N PHE A 74 -3.32 -7.41 -9.76
CA PHE A 74 -2.50 -7.72 -8.60
C PHE A 74 -1.24 -6.87 -8.55
N LEU A 75 -0.88 -6.41 -7.36
CA LEU A 75 0.40 -5.74 -7.11
C LEU A 75 0.93 -6.20 -5.76
N ALA A 76 2.19 -6.60 -5.73
CA ALA A 76 2.89 -6.91 -4.49
C ALA A 76 4.18 -6.11 -4.44
N TYR A 77 4.44 -5.49 -3.30
CA TYR A 77 5.66 -4.71 -3.12
C TYR A 77 6.11 -4.76 -1.66
N THR A 78 7.39 -4.45 -1.45
CA THR A 78 7.94 -4.38 -0.10
C THR A 78 7.96 -2.93 0.38
N THR A 79 7.95 -2.73 1.70
CA THR A 79 7.96 -1.39 2.28
C THR A 79 8.80 -1.33 3.54
N ILE A 80 9.50 -0.21 3.71
CA ILE A 80 10.11 0.17 4.99
C ILE A 80 10.09 1.69 5.09
N ASP A 81 9.96 2.20 6.31
CA ASP A 81 10.10 3.62 6.58
C ASP A 81 11.60 3.90 6.79
N PRO A 82 12.25 4.61 5.84
CA PRO A 82 13.70 4.85 5.94
C PRO A 82 14.08 5.79 7.09
N HIS A 83 13.10 6.45 7.71
CA HIS A 83 13.34 7.37 8.83
C HIS A 83 13.03 6.73 10.18
N SER A 84 12.65 5.45 10.19
CA SER A 84 12.36 4.73 11.43
C SER A 84 13.67 4.23 12.07
N ASP A 85 13.54 3.69 13.28
CA ASP A 85 14.66 3.09 14.00
C ASP A 85 14.91 1.63 13.58
N ILE A 86 14.22 1.16 12.54
CA ILE A 86 14.37 -0.20 12.03
C ILE A 86 15.53 -0.25 11.04
N ASP A 87 16.42 -1.23 11.19
CA ASP A 87 17.54 -1.40 10.26
C ASP A 87 17.06 -1.66 8.85
N ASP A 88 17.62 -0.95 7.88
CA ASP A 88 17.27 -1.07 6.47
C ASP A 88 17.94 -2.30 5.86
N THR A 89 17.38 -3.48 6.18
CA THR A 89 17.82 -4.76 5.62
C THR A 89 16.60 -5.46 5.02
N SER A 90 16.80 -6.29 4.01
CA SER A 90 15.71 -6.93 3.28
C SER A 90 14.75 -7.68 4.19
N GLU A 91 15.25 -8.30 5.25
CA GLU A 91 14.43 -9.07 6.20
C GLU A 91 13.48 -8.21 7.03
N ASN A 92 13.71 -6.90 7.08
CA ASN A 92 12.86 -5.98 7.85
C ASN A 92 11.81 -5.27 7.02
N TYR A 93 11.78 -5.51 5.71
CA TYR A 93 10.75 -4.96 4.85
C TYR A 93 9.47 -5.78 5.00
N LEU A 94 8.35 -5.07 5.09
CA LEU A 94 7.04 -5.70 5.07
C LEU A 94 6.56 -5.83 3.64
N LYS A 95 5.70 -6.81 3.39
CA LYS A 95 5.13 -7.02 2.06
C LYS A 95 3.68 -6.52 2.07
N VAL A 96 3.35 -5.72 1.08
CA VAL A 96 1.97 -5.25 0.85
C VAL A 96 1.48 -5.84 -0.45
N THR A 97 0.24 -6.33 -0.47
CA THR A 97 -0.39 -6.80 -1.69
C THR A 97 -1.70 -6.10 -1.92
N TYR A 98 -2.00 -5.82 -3.19
CA TYR A 98 -3.31 -5.35 -3.64
C TYR A 98 -3.85 -6.38 -4.61
N GLU A 99 -5.05 -6.89 -4.34
CA GLU A 99 -5.74 -7.81 -5.22
C GLU A 99 -7.04 -7.17 -5.68
N LEU A 100 -7.24 -7.09 -7.00
CA LEU A 100 -8.44 -6.51 -7.58
C LEU A 100 -9.25 -7.61 -8.24
N MET A 101 -10.50 -7.76 -7.80
CA MET A 101 -11.40 -8.77 -8.34
C MET A 101 -12.62 -8.08 -8.96
N PRO A 102 -12.69 -7.99 -10.30
CA PRO A 102 -13.85 -7.40 -10.96
C PRO A 102 -15.09 -8.26 -10.76
N GLN A 103 -16.24 -7.61 -10.51
CA GLN A 103 -17.50 -8.31 -10.30
C GLN A 103 -18.67 -7.40 -10.70
N ASN A 104 -19.28 -7.68 -11.85
CA ASN A 104 -20.47 -6.97 -12.31
C ASN A 104 -20.32 -5.44 -12.32
N GLY A 105 -19.19 -4.92 -12.81
CA GLY A 105 -18.95 -3.48 -12.88
C GLY A 105 -18.39 -2.88 -11.60
N HIS A 106 -18.28 -3.66 -10.54
CA HIS A 106 -17.61 -3.29 -9.29
C HIS A 106 -16.25 -3.93 -9.22
N THR A 107 -15.42 -3.45 -8.31
CA THR A 107 -14.12 -4.07 -8.03
C THR A 107 -14.01 -4.31 -6.54
N ILE A 108 -13.66 -5.54 -6.17
CA ILE A 108 -13.37 -5.89 -4.79
C ILE A 108 -11.86 -5.75 -4.62
N LEU A 109 -11.45 -4.81 -3.79
CA LEU A 109 -10.04 -4.55 -3.50
C LEU A 109 -9.69 -5.15 -2.15
N THR A 110 -8.73 -6.07 -2.14
CA THR A 110 -8.21 -6.67 -0.91
C THR A 110 -6.77 -6.26 -0.73
N VAL A 111 -6.44 -5.72 0.46
CA VAL A 111 -5.08 -5.31 0.80
C VAL A 111 -4.59 -6.17 1.95
N THR A 112 -3.35 -6.68 1.82
CA THR A 112 -2.68 -7.38 2.91
C THR A 112 -1.36 -6.71 3.22
N GLN A 113 -0.95 -6.75 4.48
CA GLN A 113 0.36 -6.24 4.90
C GLN A 113 0.92 -7.13 6.01
N GLY A 114 2.13 -7.61 5.84
CA GLY A 114 2.83 -8.49 6.79
C GLY A 114 3.98 -9.23 6.09
N ASP A 115 4.51 -10.30 6.63
CA ASP A 115 4.17 -10.90 7.92
C ASP A 115 4.94 -10.21 9.05
N TYR A 116 4.26 -9.67 10.02
CA TYR A 116 4.88 -8.93 11.13
C TYR A 116 5.67 -9.83 12.08
N ASN A 117 5.47 -11.15 12.01
CA ASN A 117 6.24 -12.09 12.83
C ASN A 117 7.66 -12.29 12.32
N THR A 118 7.96 -11.85 11.10
CA THR A 118 9.25 -12.10 10.46
C THR A 118 10.19 -10.88 10.45
N VAL A 119 9.73 -9.74 10.97
CA VAL A 119 10.48 -8.48 10.91
C VAL A 119 10.85 -7.99 12.31
N ALA A 120 11.90 -7.14 12.36
CA ALA A 120 12.30 -6.50 13.61
C ALA A 120 11.17 -5.63 14.14
N GLU A 121 11.02 -5.58 15.47
CA GLU A 121 9.97 -4.81 16.14
C GLU A 121 8.56 -5.16 15.62
N GLY A 122 8.38 -6.42 15.23
CA GLY A 122 7.15 -6.88 14.59
C GLY A 122 5.90 -6.62 15.41
N GLU A 123 5.95 -6.85 16.74
CA GLU A 123 4.79 -6.61 17.61
C GLU A 123 4.40 -5.13 17.60
N ARG A 124 5.38 -4.24 17.79
CA ARG A 124 5.13 -2.79 17.82
C ARG A 124 4.59 -2.32 16.46
N ARG A 125 5.23 -2.75 15.37
CA ARG A 125 4.83 -2.36 14.02
C ARG A 125 3.44 -2.89 13.68
N TYR A 126 3.13 -4.10 14.14
CA TYR A 126 1.80 -4.68 13.94
C TYR A 126 0.73 -3.86 14.65
N GLN A 127 0.96 -3.51 15.94
CA GLN A 127 -0.03 -2.74 16.69
C GLN A 127 -0.28 -1.37 16.09
N GLU A 128 0.77 -0.70 15.60
CA GLU A 128 0.63 0.59 14.94
C GLU A 128 -0.21 0.47 13.67
N ALA A 129 0.06 -0.53 12.83
CA ALA A 129 -0.66 -0.72 11.59
C ALA A 129 -2.08 -1.28 11.81
N TYR A 130 -2.25 -2.09 12.86
CA TYR A 130 -3.55 -2.65 13.20
C TYR A 130 -4.56 -1.56 13.57
N ASN A 131 -4.10 -0.50 14.22
CA ASN A 131 -4.88 0.71 14.49
C ASN A 131 -6.27 0.39 15.08
N ASN A 132 -6.28 -0.33 16.21
CA ASN A 132 -7.52 -0.71 16.92
C ASN A 132 -8.50 -1.50 16.06
N GLY A 133 -7.99 -2.29 15.12
CA GLY A 133 -8.80 -3.13 14.25
C GLY A 133 -9.18 -2.51 12.92
N GLU A 134 -8.85 -1.25 12.68
CA GLU A 134 -9.18 -0.59 11.43
C GLU A 134 -8.23 -0.92 10.29
N GLY A 135 -6.93 -1.16 10.60
CA GLY A 135 -5.92 -1.49 9.61
C GLY A 135 -5.90 -0.51 8.46
N TRP A 136 -6.08 -1.00 7.25
CA TRP A 136 -6.10 -0.19 6.02
C TRP A 136 -7.47 0.44 5.73
N ASN A 137 -8.49 0.12 6.52
CA ASN A 137 -9.86 0.56 6.20
C ASN A 137 -9.99 2.08 5.98
N PRO A 138 -9.38 2.95 6.80
CA PRO A 138 -9.50 4.40 6.55
C PRO A 138 -8.93 4.81 5.19
N ILE A 139 -7.85 4.17 4.76
CA ILE A 139 -7.24 4.43 3.46
C ILE A 139 -8.15 3.91 2.34
N LEU A 140 -8.68 2.69 2.52
CA LEU A 140 -9.57 2.09 1.51
C LEU A 140 -10.83 2.92 1.29
N VAL A 141 -11.40 3.48 2.36
CA VAL A 141 -12.57 4.35 2.25
C VAL A 141 -12.24 5.59 1.43
N GLN A 142 -11.05 6.18 1.61
CA GLN A 142 -10.63 7.33 0.83
C GLN A 142 -10.42 6.98 -0.64
N ILE A 143 -9.84 5.80 -0.92
CA ILE A 143 -9.67 5.33 -2.29
C ILE A 143 -11.04 5.17 -2.96
N LYS A 144 -11.98 4.54 -2.25
CA LYS A 144 -13.35 4.36 -2.75
C LYS A 144 -14.01 5.69 -3.10
N GLN A 145 -13.93 6.65 -2.20
CA GLN A 145 -14.51 7.98 -2.42
C GLN A 145 -13.87 8.68 -3.62
N LEU A 146 -12.56 8.61 -3.73
CA LEU A 146 -11.83 9.22 -4.83
C LEU A 146 -12.24 8.62 -6.18
N VAL A 147 -12.27 7.31 -6.27
CA VAL A 147 -12.56 6.60 -7.51
C VAL A 147 -14.01 6.77 -7.93
N GLU A 148 -14.94 6.71 -6.98
CA GLU A 148 -16.38 6.79 -7.28
C GLU A 148 -16.86 8.20 -7.63
N GLN A 149 -16.10 9.22 -7.27
CA GLN A 149 -16.41 10.61 -7.60
C GLN A 149 -15.90 11.04 -8.97
N ALA A 150 -15.04 10.24 -9.56
CA ALA A 150 -14.41 10.58 -10.84
C ALA A 150 -15.33 10.31 -12.03
#